data_230b826877582389ad8ee15de8331216
#
_entry.id   230b826877582389ad8ee15de8331216
#
_cell.length_a   1.000
_cell.length_b   1.000
_cell.length_c   1.000
_cell.angle_alpha   90.00
_cell.angle_beta   90.00
_cell.angle_gamma   90.00
#
_symmetry.space_group_name_H-M   'P 1'
#
loop_
_entity.id
_entity.type
_entity.pdbx_description
1 polymer ?
#
loop_
_entity_poly.entity_id
_entity_poly.type
_entity_poly.pdbx_seq_one_letter_code
_entity_poly.pdbx_strand_id
1 'polypeptide(L)'
;MYKRQIIVGSHVNKTKEQLEYLKENYKNLEWVEFNQHEILNGMLEQETIRCTNIVNNLLQNNKLVVLATRRDRVDFPSEDKEKQLEMATQISFALTNVLKQLTQRPRFLITKGGITSSDTLTNGLNVKMAFVLGQIEQNVGVIRCVDDCKFEDLPVVIFPGNVGDKTTLYNVVKKLT
;
A
#
# COMPACT_ATOMS: atom_id res chain seq x y z
N MET A 1 -2.92 16.28 14.62
CA MET A 1 -2.60 14.86 14.37
C MET A 1 -3.02 14.52 12.94
N TYR A 2 -2.32 13.65 12.23
CA TYR A 2 -2.47 13.56 10.78
C TYR A 2 -2.71 12.11 10.35
N LYS A 3 -3.76 11.90 9.55
CA LYS A 3 -4.10 10.64 8.86
C LYS A 3 -2.96 10.23 7.94
N ARG A 4 -2.48 9.00 8.00
CA ARG A 4 -1.31 8.54 7.24
C ARG A 4 -1.51 7.11 6.80
N GLN A 5 -1.20 6.82 5.54
CA GLN A 5 -1.42 5.50 4.97
C GLN A 5 -0.15 4.95 4.33
N ILE A 6 0.12 3.69 4.59
CA ILE A 6 1.12 2.88 3.89
C ILE A 6 0.39 1.69 3.28
N ILE A 7 0.62 1.40 2.01
CA ILE A 7 0.09 0.22 1.33
C ILE A 7 1.23 -0.65 0.82
N VAL A 8 1.18 -1.95 1.11
CA VAL A 8 2.25 -2.90 0.84
C VAL A 8 1.70 -4.17 0.23
N GLY A 9 1.98 -4.39 -1.05
CA GLY A 9 1.70 -5.65 -1.75
C GLY A 9 2.97 -6.47 -2.06
N SER A 10 4.15 -5.91 -1.81
CA SER A 10 5.41 -6.57 -2.12
C SER A 10 5.75 -7.69 -1.13
N HIS A 11 6.15 -8.86 -1.65
CA HIS A 11 6.56 -10.04 -0.89
C HIS A 11 8.08 -10.27 -0.84
N VAL A 12 8.90 -9.34 -1.37
CA VAL A 12 10.36 -9.49 -1.34
C VAL A 12 10.90 -9.40 0.08
N ASN A 13 11.97 -10.14 0.38
CA ASN A 13 12.57 -10.23 1.73
C ASN A 13 12.91 -8.85 2.31
N LYS A 14 13.46 -7.96 1.49
CA LYS A 14 13.77 -6.59 1.92
C LYS A 14 12.54 -5.81 2.42
N THR A 15 11.40 -5.98 1.77
CA THR A 15 10.14 -5.39 2.25
C THR A 15 9.75 -5.97 3.60
N LYS A 16 9.90 -7.28 3.79
CA LYS A 16 9.62 -7.94 5.08
C LYS A 16 10.48 -7.36 6.20
N GLU A 17 11.79 -7.29 6.00
CA GLU A 17 12.73 -6.71 6.98
C GLU A 17 12.40 -5.26 7.34
N GLN A 18 12.04 -4.45 6.34
CA GLN A 18 11.66 -3.05 6.54
C GLN A 18 10.34 -2.90 7.33
N LEU A 19 9.38 -3.77 7.08
CA LEU A 19 8.11 -3.78 7.80
C LEU A 19 8.28 -4.24 9.25
N GLU A 20 9.09 -5.27 9.49
CA GLU A 20 9.43 -5.74 10.82
C GLU A 20 10.12 -4.63 11.62
N TYR A 21 11.14 -4.00 11.03
CA TYR A 21 11.84 -2.87 11.67
C TYR A 21 10.88 -1.71 11.98
N LEU A 22 10.01 -1.34 11.05
CA LEU A 22 9.01 -0.30 11.26
C LEU A 22 8.06 -0.65 12.43
N LYS A 23 7.58 -1.88 12.48
CA LYS A 23 6.66 -2.36 13.51
C LYS A 23 7.29 -2.34 14.91
N GLU A 24 8.57 -2.70 15.01
CA GLU A 24 9.31 -2.71 16.29
C GLU A 24 9.64 -1.30 16.80
N ASN A 25 9.91 -0.37 15.89
CA ASN A 25 10.49 0.93 16.24
C ASN A 25 9.52 2.11 16.17
N TYR A 26 8.31 1.93 15.62
CA TYR A 26 7.31 2.98 15.49
C TYR A 26 6.06 2.67 16.34
N LYS A 27 5.91 3.34 17.51
CA LYS A 27 4.91 3.00 18.53
C LYS A 27 3.45 3.29 18.16
N ASN A 28 3.20 4.25 17.27
CA ASN A 28 1.84 4.71 16.91
C ASN A 28 1.39 4.18 15.55
N LEU A 29 1.70 2.91 15.26
CA LEU A 29 1.40 2.21 14.03
C LEU A 29 0.20 1.28 14.23
N GLU A 30 -0.79 1.39 13.37
CA GLU A 30 -1.89 0.43 13.27
C GLU A 30 -1.69 -0.46 12.05
N TRP A 31 -1.83 -1.75 12.24
CA TRP A 31 -1.60 -2.75 11.22
C TRP A 31 -2.92 -3.36 10.77
N VAL A 32 -3.19 -3.29 9.47
CA VAL A 32 -4.33 -3.96 8.83
C VAL A 32 -3.79 -4.98 7.84
N GLU A 33 -3.99 -6.25 8.14
CA GLU A 33 -3.60 -7.32 7.25
C GLU A 33 -4.72 -7.59 6.25
N PHE A 34 -4.36 -7.59 4.96
CA PHE A 34 -5.22 -8.01 3.85
C PHE A 34 -5.01 -9.50 3.60
N ASN A 35 -6.06 -10.30 3.79
CA ASN A 35 -6.01 -11.74 3.57
C ASN A 35 -6.17 -12.08 2.09
N GLN A 36 -5.09 -12.08 1.34
CA GLN A 36 -5.11 -12.43 -0.09
C GLN A 36 -5.50 -13.89 -0.38
N HIS A 37 -5.49 -14.77 0.63
CA HIS A 37 -5.93 -16.16 0.47
C HIS A 37 -7.44 -16.29 0.22
N GLU A 38 -8.20 -15.23 0.50
CA GLU A 38 -9.64 -15.18 0.19
C GLU A 38 -9.93 -15.24 -1.32
N ILE A 39 -8.92 -15.11 -2.18
CA ILE A 39 -9.06 -15.40 -3.61
C ILE A 39 -9.48 -16.84 -3.88
N LEU A 40 -8.98 -17.79 -3.08
CA LEU A 40 -9.30 -19.21 -3.21
C LEU A 40 -10.76 -19.52 -2.88
N ASN A 41 -11.39 -18.67 -2.07
CA ASN A 41 -12.77 -18.77 -1.63
C ASN A 41 -13.72 -17.87 -2.44
N GLY A 42 -13.21 -17.08 -3.39
CA GLY A 42 -14.00 -16.08 -4.11
C GLY A 42 -14.46 -14.90 -3.25
N MET A 43 -13.77 -14.63 -2.13
CA MET A 43 -14.17 -13.66 -1.12
C MET A 43 -13.29 -12.40 -1.06
N LEU A 44 -12.55 -12.09 -2.13
CA LEU A 44 -11.69 -10.88 -2.18
C LEU A 44 -12.48 -9.59 -2.02
N GLU A 45 -13.71 -9.52 -2.51
CA GLU A 45 -14.56 -8.34 -2.36
C GLU A 45 -14.91 -8.09 -0.90
N GLN A 46 -15.32 -9.13 -0.17
CA GLN A 46 -15.64 -9.05 1.25
C GLN A 46 -14.41 -8.64 2.08
N GLU A 47 -13.25 -9.16 1.72
CA GLU A 47 -11.98 -8.79 2.35
C GLU A 47 -11.61 -7.32 2.06
N THR A 48 -11.84 -6.86 0.83
CA THR A 48 -11.67 -5.43 0.46
C THR A 48 -12.58 -4.55 1.31
N ILE A 49 -13.86 -4.90 1.45
CA ILE A 49 -14.83 -4.15 2.26
C ILE A 49 -14.40 -4.14 3.74
N ARG A 50 -14.00 -5.29 4.29
CA ARG A 50 -13.51 -5.40 5.67
C ARG A 50 -12.33 -4.47 5.92
N CYS A 51 -11.31 -4.54 5.08
CA CYS A 51 -10.12 -3.71 5.18
C CYS A 51 -10.46 -2.22 5.02
N THR A 52 -11.33 -1.87 4.06
CA THR A 52 -11.77 -0.48 3.83
C THR A 52 -12.41 0.12 5.08
N ASN A 53 -13.30 -0.61 5.73
CA ASN A 53 -14.00 -0.14 6.94
C ASN A 53 -13.02 0.08 8.10
N ILE A 54 -12.07 -0.85 8.30
CA ILE A 54 -11.05 -0.74 9.36
C ILE A 54 -10.13 0.45 9.06
N VAL A 55 -9.60 0.57 7.84
CA VAL A 55 -8.70 1.67 7.46
C VAL A 55 -9.38 3.02 7.59
N ASN A 56 -10.63 3.18 7.13
CA ASN A 56 -11.39 4.43 7.27
C ASN A 56 -11.53 4.83 8.74
N ASN A 57 -11.89 3.90 9.61
CA ASN A 57 -12.02 4.16 11.06
C ASN A 57 -10.67 4.60 11.66
N LEU A 58 -9.59 3.90 11.36
CA LEU A 58 -8.27 4.23 11.87
C LEU A 58 -7.78 5.59 11.37
N LEU A 59 -7.98 5.89 10.09
CA LEU A 59 -7.64 7.19 9.52
C LEU A 59 -8.50 8.31 10.14
N GLN A 60 -9.79 8.09 10.38
CA GLN A 60 -10.66 9.06 11.07
C GLN A 60 -10.12 9.38 12.46
N ASN A 61 -9.54 8.39 13.15
CA ASN A 61 -8.88 8.55 14.46
C ASN A 61 -7.42 9.03 14.36
N ASN A 62 -7.01 9.59 13.22
CA ASN A 62 -5.68 10.16 12.97
C ASN A 62 -4.50 9.20 13.17
N LYS A 63 -4.70 7.91 12.90
CA LYS A 63 -3.65 6.90 13.02
C LYS A 63 -2.74 6.86 11.79
N LEU A 64 -1.52 6.35 11.97
CA LEU A 64 -0.70 5.84 10.87
C LEU A 64 -1.10 4.39 10.63
N VAL A 65 -1.59 4.09 9.43
CA VAL A 65 -2.11 2.78 9.08
C VAL A 65 -1.21 2.10 8.05
N VAL A 66 -0.78 0.89 8.33
CA VAL A 66 -0.16 0.00 7.34
C VAL A 66 -1.19 -1.02 6.90
N LEU A 67 -1.58 -0.94 5.64
CA LEU A 67 -2.35 -1.98 4.95
C LEU A 67 -1.37 -2.85 4.17
N ALA A 68 -1.23 -4.11 4.54
CA ALA A 68 -0.31 -5.03 3.90
C ALA A 68 -0.96 -6.39 3.66
N THR A 69 -0.66 -7.02 2.53
CA THR A 69 -0.99 -8.43 2.33
C THR A 69 -0.31 -9.30 3.39
N ARG A 70 -0.88 -10.46 3.71
CA ARG A 70 -0.21 -11.48 4.53
C ARG A 70 1.16 -11.78 3.95
N ARG A 71 2.12 -12.17 4.79
CA ARG A 71 3.50 -12.39 4.35
C ARG A 71 3.74 -13.77 3.74
N ASP A 72 2.84 -14.72 3.97
CA ASP A 72 2.79 -16.00 3.28
C ASP A 72 2.22 -15.82 1.87
N ARG A 73 2.75 -16.56 0.92
CA ARG A 73 2.27 -16.54 -0.47
C ARG A 73 1.03 -17.40 -0.62
N VAL A 74 0.17 -17.03 -1.54
CA VAL A 74 -0.95 -17.90 -1.94
C VAL A 74 -0.38 -19.06 -2.75
N ASP A 75 -0.75 -20.28 -2.36
CA ASP A 75 -0.48 -21.48 -3.13
C ASP A 75 -1.60 -21.66 -4.16
N PHE A 76 -1.33 -21.25 -5.37
CA PHE A 76 -2.35 -21.30 -6.42
C PHE A 76 -2.56 -22.76 -6.88
N PRO A 77 -3.81 -23.23 -6.99
CA PRO A 77 -4.14 -24.62 -7.33
C PRO A 77 -3.91 -24.96 -8.81
N SER A 78 -3.19 -24.14 -9.55
CA SER A 78 -2.91 -24.30 -10.97
C SER A 78 -1.42 -24.16 -11.26
N GLU A 79 -0.86 -25.06 -12.05
CA GLU A 79 0.50 -24.94 -12.61
C GLU A 79 0.56 -23.99 -13.82
N ASP A 80 -0.61 -23.58 -14.35
CA ASP A 80 -0.73 -22.65 -15.46
C ASP A 80 -0.29 -21.23 -15.03
N LYS A 81 0.80 -20.77 -15.62
CA LYS A 81 1.39 -19.46 -15.32
C LYS A 81 0.46 -18.29 -15.65
N GLU A 82 -0.37 -18.40 -16.67
CA GLU A 82 -1.33 -17.34 -17.05
C GLU A 82 -2.40 -17.21 -15.97
N LYS A 83 -2.93 -18.31 -15.47
CA LYS A 83 -3.90 -18.32 -14.36
C LYS A 83 -3.28 -17.80 -13.05
N GLN A 84 -2.05 -18.17 -12.76
CA GLN A 84 -1.34 -17.63 -11.58
C GLN A 84 -1.15 -16.11 -11.68
N LEU A 85 -0.82 -15.60 -12.88
CA LEU A 85 -0.68 -14.17 -13.12
C LEU A 85 -2.02 -13.44 -13.00
N GLU A 86 -3.08 -14.02 -13.55
CA GLU A 86 -4.44 -13.48 -13.41
C GLU A 86 -4.86 -13.37 -11.94
N MET A 87 -4.68 -14.42 -11.16
CA MET A 87 -4.99 -14.42 -9.72
C MET A 87 -4.14 -13.41 -8.96
N ALA A 88 -2.84 -13.29 -9.25
CA ALA A 88 -1.97 -12.29 -8.65
C ALA A 88 -2.43 -10.85 -8.98
N THR A 89 -2.90 -10.63 -10.21
CA THR A 89 -3.47 -9.35 -10.66
C THR A 89 -4.77 -9.04 -9.92
N GLN A 90 -5.65 -10.01 -9.74
CA GLN A 90 -6.89 -9.85 -8.96
C GLN A 90 -6.60 -9.48 -7.50
N ILE A 91 -5.59 -10.11 -6.88
CA ILE A 91 -5.17 -9.75 -5.51
C ILE A 91 -4.66 -8.31 -5.44
N SER A 92 -3.78 -7.90 -6.38
CA SER A 92 -3.26 -6.53 -6.44
C SER A 92 -4.40 -5.52 -6.63
N PHE A 93 -5.33 -5.83 -7.50
CA PHE A 93 -6.50 -4.99 -7.75
C PHE A 93 -7.40 -4.87 -6.50
N ALA A 94 -7.68 -5.98 -5.80
CA ALA A 94 -8.47 -5.99 -4.59
C ALA A 94 -7.81 -5.17 -3.47
N LEU A 95 -6.49 -5.31 -3.28
CA LEU A 95 -5.73 -4.53 -2.31
C LEU A 95 -5.80 -3.02 -2.61
N THR A 96 -5.60 -2.63 -3.85
CA THR A 96 -5.64 -1.20 -4.26
C THR A 96 -7.07 -0.65 -4.29
N ASN A 97 -8.06 -1.51 -4.46
CA ASN A 97 -9.47 -1.12 -4.40
C ASN A 97 -9.89 -0.67 -2.98
N VAL A 98 -9.19 -1.11 -1.93
CA VAL A 98 -9.35 -0.53 -0.59
C VAL A 98 -9.13 0.99 -0.64
N LEU A 99 -8.06 1.46 -1.31
CA LEU A 99 -7.81 2.90 -1.45
C LEU A 99 -8.88 3.61 -2.27
N LYS A 100 -9.37 2.95 -3.33
CA LYS A 100 -10.46 3.48 -4.16
C LYS A 100 -11.74 3.71 -3.35
N GLN A 101 -12.00 2.90 -2.33
CA GLN A 101 -13.19 2.98 -1.48
C GLN A 101 -12.98 3.86 -0.23
N LEU A 102 -11.78 4.37 0.05
CA LEU A 102 -11.55 5.23 1.20
C LEU A 102 -12.38 6.51 1.10
N THR A 103 -13.03 6.87 2.19
CA THR A 103 -13.69 8.17 2.39
C THR A 103 -12.80 9.16 3.12
N GLN A 104 -11.79 8.67 3.82
CA GLN A 104 -10.87 9.48 4.59
C GLN A 104 -9.60 9.78 3.79
N ARG A 105 -9.36 11.06 3.47
CA ARG A 105 -8.14 11.48 2.77
C ARG A 105 -6.93 11.39 3.71
N PRO A 106 -5.89 10.61 3.39
CA PRO A 106 -4.64 10.65 4.14
C PRO A 106 -3.86 11.94 3.84
N ARG A 107 -2.99 12.36 4.75
CA ARG A 107 -2.06 13.47 4.50
C ARG A 107 -0.98 13.11 3.50
N PHE A 108 -0.52 11.87 3.56
CA PHE A 108 0.38 11.28 2.58
C PHE A 108 0.08 9.79 2.44
N LEU A 109 0.53 9.24 1.33
CA LEU A 109 0.47 7.81 1.05
C LEU A 109 1.88 7.30 0.73
N ILE A 110 2.27 6.17 1.32
CA ILE A 110 3.47 5.43 0.93
C ILE A 110 3.02 4.15 0.25
N THR A 111 3.49 3.91 -0.97
CA THR A 111 3.26 2.67 -1.71
C THR A 111 4.54 1.85 -1.74
N LYS A 112 4.48 0.59 -1.32
CA LYS A 112 5.66 -0.29 -1.23
C LYS A 112 5.55 -1.47 -2.18
N GLY A 113 6.34 -1.44 -3.24
CA GLY A 113 6.36 -2.40 -4.34
C GLY A 113 6.04 -1.76 -5.69
N GLY A 114 6.69 -2.20 -6.77
CA GLY A 114 6.52 -1.61 -8.11
C GLY A 114 5.08 -1.75 -8.62
N ILE A 115 4.56 -2.97 -8.67
CA ILE A 115 3.17 -3.27 -9.09
C ILE A 115 2.19 -2.54 -8.17
N THR A 116 2.37 -2.65 -6.86
CA THR A 116 1.50 -1.97 -5.87
C THR A 116 1.49 -0.45 -6.09
N SER A 117 2.63 0.16 -6.39
CA SER A 117 2.70 1.60 -6.67
C SER A 117 1.93 1.97 -7.94
N SER A 118 2.15 1.23 -9.03
CA SER A 118 1.45 1.43 -10.28
C SER A 118 -0.06 1.30 -10.11
N ASP A 119 -0.52 0.18 -9.56
CA ASP A 119 -1.95 -0.08 -9.38
C ASP A 119 -2.61 0.88 -8.40
N THR A 120 -1.88 1.30 -7.36
CA THR A 120 -2.35 2.34 -6.44
C THR A 120 -2.62 3.66 -7.17
N LEU A 121 -1.71 4.09 -8.02
CA LEU A 121 -1.85 5.35 -8.74
C LEU A 121 -2.96 5.26 -9.79
N THR A 122 -2.97 4.20 -10.59
CA THR A 122 -3.93 4.06 -11.71
C THR A 122 -5.30 3.65 -11.23
N ASN A 123 -5.42 2.50 -10.54
CA ASN A 123 -6.70 1.92 -10.15
C ASN A 123 -7.24 2.48 -8.84
N GLY A 124 -6.35 2.69 -7.84
CA GLY A 124 -6.74 3.14 -6.50
C GLY A 124 -7.10 4.62 -6.46
N LEU A 125 -6.28 5.47 -7.06
CA LEU A 125 -6.40 6.94 -6.99
C LEU A 125 -6.83 7.58 -8.30
N ASN A 126 -6.91 6.86 -9.42
CA ASN A 126 -7.20 7.38 -10.76
C ASN A 126 -6.25 8.52 -11.18
N VAL A 127 -4.96 8.40 -10.85
CA VAL A 127 -3.96 9.41 -11.21
C VAL A 127 -3.60 9.26 -12.69
N LYS A 128 -3.82 10.29 -13.46
CA LYS A 128 -3.43 10.38 -14.89
C LYS A 128 -2.14 11.16 -15.06
N MET A 129 -1.91 12.15 -14.20
CA MET A 129 -0.75 13.04 -14.24
C MET A 129 -0.33 13.37 -12.79
N ALA A 130 0.96 13.54 -12.58
CA ALA A 130 1.51 13.94 -11.28
C ALA A 130 2.75 14.81 -11.45
N PHE A 131 2.99 15.71 -10.50
CA PHE A 131 4.26 16.42 -10.39
C PHE A 131 5.27 15.57 -9.61
N VAL A 132 6.50 15.47 -10.15
CA VAL A 132 7.62 14.89 -9.42
C VAL A 132 8.16 15.93 -8.46
N LEU A 133 8.11 15.64 -7.15
CA LEU A 133 8.62 16.53 -6.09
C LEU A 133 10.09 16.29 -5.77
N GLY A 134 10.63 15.12 -6.14
CA GLY A 134 12.01 14.73 -5.88
C GLY A 134 12.11 13.38 -5.21
N GLN A 135 13.13 13.19 -4.37
CA GLN A 135 13.38 11.94 -3.62
C GLN A 135 13.43 12.23 -2.12
N ILE A 136 12.75 11.40 -1.34
CA ILE A 136 12.78 11.47 0.13
C ILE A 136 13.93 10.65 0.72
N GLU A 137 14.32 9.58 0.02
CA GLU A 137 15.48 8.72 0.22
C GLU A 137 16.05 8.32 -1.13
N GLN A 138 17.26 7.78 -1.17
CA GLN A 138 17.88 7.33 -2.42
C GLN A 138 16.98 6.32 -3.14
N ASN A 139 16.62 6.61 -4.38
CA ASN A 139 15.73 5.81 -5.23
C ASN A 139 14.30 5.64 -4.68
N VAL A 140 13.87 6.52 -3.76
CA VAL A 140 12.49 6.60 -3.25
C VAL A 140 11.91 7.94 -3.65
N GLY A 141 11.12 7.92 -4.73
CA GLY A 141 10.53 9.11 -5.32
C GLY A 141 9.29 9.61 -4.57
N VAL A 142 9.05 10.90 -4.64
CA VAL A 142 7.82 11.53 -4.15
C VAL A 142 7.16 12.27 -5.30
N ILE A 143 5.87 12.03 -5.46
CA ILE A 143 5.04 12.73 -6.42
C ILE A 143 3.89 13.44 -5.71
N ARG A 144 3.25 14.38 -6.38
CA ARG A 144 2.01 15.01 -5.97
C ARG A 144 0.97 14.79 -7.06
N CYS A 145 -0.13 14.17 -6.67
CA CYS A 145 -1.26 13.97 -7.57
C CYS A 145 -1.84 15.33 -8.00
N VAL A 146 -2.22 15.45 -9.26
CA VAL A 146 -2.91 16.61 -9.80
C VAL A 146 -4.32 16.25 -10.24
N ASP A 147 -5.00 17.17 -10.85
CA ASP A 147 -6.42 17.16 -11.19
C ASP A 147 -6.99 15.81 -11.64
N ASP A 148 -8.27 15.61 -11.45
CA ASP A 148 -9.03 14.40 -11.80
C ASP A 148 -8.63 13.11 -11.08
N CYS A 149 -7.89 13.18 -9.99
CA CYS A 149 -7.60 12.05 -9.13
C CYS A 149 -8.47 12.05 -7.87
N LYS A 150 -8.55 10.88 -7.20
CA LYS A 150 -9.37 10.71 -6.00
C LYS A 150 -9.04 11.70 -4.87
N PHE A 151 -7.76 12.01 -4.68
CA PHE A 151 -7.28 12.93 -3.66
C PHE A 151 -6.29 13.92 -4.29
N GLU A 152 -6.80 15.06 -4.74
CA GLU A 152 -5.97 16.14 -5.25
C GLU A 152 -4.89 16.56 -4.26
N ASP A 153 -3.74 16.97 -4.77
CA ASP A 153 -2.58 17.40 -3.98
C ASP A 153 -2.07 16.38 -2.95
N LEU A 154 -2.45 15.09 -3.10
CA LEU A 154 -1.92 14.05 -2.23
C LEU A 154 -0.46 13.78 -2.54
N PRO A 155 0.46 13.95 -1.56
CA PRO A 155 1.82 13.46 -1.69
C PRO A 155 1.84 11.93 -1.64
N VAL A 156 2.42 11.31 -2.66
CA VAL A 156 2.58 9.85 -2.73
C VAL A 156 4.06 9.51 -2.83
N VAL A 157 4.52 8.68 -1.93
CA VAL A 157 5.87 8.12 -1.96
C VAL A 157 5.83 6.82 -2.75
N ILE A 158 6.59 6.76 -3.83
CA ILE A 158 6.79 5.57 -4.65
C ILE A 158 8.03 4.85 -4.14
N PHE A 159 7.81 3.77 -3.40
CA PHE A 159 8.88 3.02 -2.76
C PHE A 159 9.03 1.63 -3.39
N PRO A 160 10.04 1.39 -4.23
CA PRO A 160 10.27 0.08 -4.84
C PRO A 160 10.52 -1.01 -3.79
N GLY A 161 10.13 -2.26 -4.09
CA GLY A 161 10.18 -3.37 -3.14
C GLY A 161 11.59 -3.72 -2.65
N ASN A 162 12.59 -3.56 -3.52
CA ASN A 162 13.98 -3.98 -3.30
C ASN A 162 14.97 -2.84 -3.01
N VAL A 163 14.47 -1.62 -2.76
CA VAL A 163 15.30 -0.43 -2.50
C VAL A 163 15.51 -0.21 -1.00
N GLY A 164 16.67 0.36 -0.65
CA GLY A 164 17.05 0.73 0.71
C GLY A 164 17.52 -0.44 1.57
N ASP A 165 17.80 -0.16 2.82
CA ASP A 165 18.11 -1.14 3.89
C ASP A 165 16.89 -1.33 4.81
N LYS A 166 17.04 -2.11 5.90
CA LYS A 166 15.98 -2.40 6.86
C LYS A 166 15.41 -1.16 7.55
N THR A 167 16.16 -0.06 7.65
CA THR A 167 15.75 1.18 8.33
C THR A 167 15.07 2.19 7.41
N THR A 168 15.22 2.02 6.09
CA THR A 168 14.84 3.05 5.11
C THR A 168 13.34 3.39 5.16
N LEU A 169 12.45 2.40 5.29
CA LEU A 169 11.01 2.67 5.39
C LEU A 169 10.66 3.46 6.67
N TYR A 170 11.28 3.12 7.78
CA TYR A 170 11.13 3.86 9.04
C TYR A 170 11.61 5.31 8.88
N ASN A 171 12.76 5.54 8.23
CA ASN A 171 13.30 6.87 7.99
C ASN A 171 12.35 7.71 7.10
N VAL A 172 11.80 7.10 6.04
CA VAL A 172 10.78 7.75 5.20
C VAL A 172 9.56 8.16 6.02
N VAL A 173 9.04 7.27 6.86
CA VAL A 173 7.91 7.57 7.74
C VAL A 173 8.25 8.72 8.68
N LYS A 174 9.43 8.70 9.30
CA LYS A 174 9.88 9.79 10.21
C LYS A 174 9.98 11.14 9.53
N LYS A 175 10.46 11.20 8.30
CA LYS A 175 10.58 12.46 7.53
C LYS A 175 9.21 13.07 7.19
N LEU A 176 8.15 12.25 7.14
CA LEU A 176 6.79 12.67 6.80
C LEU A 176 5.90 12.92 8.03
N THR A 177 6.37 12.61 9.20
CA THR A 177 5.61 12.73 10.46
C THR A 177 6.14 13.82 11.38
#